data_dae927d72b7c07bbaece02e87ef64717
#
_entry.id   dae927d72b7c07bbaece02e87ef64717
#
_cell.length_a   1.000
_cell.length_b   1.000
_cell.length_c   1.000
_cell.angle_alpha   90.00
_cell.angle_beta   90.00
_cell.angle_gamma   90.00
#
_symmetry.space_group_name_H-M   'P 1'
#
loop_
_entity.id
_entity.type
_entity.pdbx_description
1 polymer ?
#
loop_
_entity_poly.entity_id
_entity_poly.type
_entity_poly.pdbx_seq_one_letter_code
_entity_poly.pdbx_strand_id
1 'polypeptide(L)'
;MNPNISFGWNGTNVDDDVIVHTGRCILHNVTLNGVTTVGDIAIYNGTDATGTLIATINARTAVAVSFQGMTFNYDCEMSTGIFVSFTDFAGNITVTWA
;
A
#
# COMPACT_ATOMS: atom_id res chain seq x y z
N MET A 1 3.25 24.37 -18.24
CA MET A 1 3.09 23.86 -17.73
C MET A 1 3.12 23.46 -17.27
N ASN A 2 3.38 22.96 -16.74
CA ASN A 2 3.34 22.37 -16.22
C ASN A 2 3.17 21.89 -15.53
N PRO A 3 2.85 21.90 -15.62
CA PRO A 3 2.50 21.28 -14.86
C PRO A 3 2.68 20.60 -14.27
N ASN A 4 3.02 20.27 -14.16
CA ASN A 4 3.23 19.48 -13.68
C ASN A 4 3.48 19.29 -12.96
N ILE A 5 3.34 19.47 -12.94
CA ILE A 5 3.52 19.28 -12.27
C ILE A 5 3.57 18.78 -11.59
N SER A 6 3.44 18.80 -11.51
CA SER A 6 3.74 18.06 -10.93
C SER A 6 3.52 17.68 -9.72
N PHE A 7 3.14 16.73 -9.54
CA PHE A 7 2.88 16.20 -8.47
C PHE A 7 3.62 15.20 -8.26
N GLY A 8 4.23 15.09 -7.82
CA GLY A 8 5.06 14.21 -7.39
C GLY A 8 4.55 13.04 -6.59
N TRP A 9 3.68 12.32 -7.12
CA TRP A 9 3.30 11.06 -6.54
C TRP A 9 4.38 10.02 -6.78
N ASN A 10 4.78 9.32 -5.71
CA ASN A 10 5.72 8.22 -5.79
C ASN A 10 4.95 6.92 -5.82
N GLY A 11 5.40 5.96 -6.60
CA GLY A 11 4.81 4.63 -6.63
C GLY A 11 5.84 3.61 -6.19
N THR A 12 5.50 2.78 -5.22
CA THR A 12 6.39 1.74 -4.72
C THR A 12 5.69 0.39 -4.82
N ASN A 13 6.30 -0.55 -5.53
CA ASN A 13 5.78 -1.91 -5.61
C ASN A 13 6.24 -2.67 -4.39
N VAL A 14 5.31 -3.33 -3.72
CA VAL A 14 5.57 -4.04 -2.48
C VAL A 14 5.16 -5.49 -2.65
N ASP A 15 6.06 -6.41 -2.42
CA ASP A 15 5.80 -7.85 -2.48
C ASP A 15 6.14 -8.58 -1.19
N ASP A 16 6.49 -7.87 -0.14
CA ASP A 16 6.79 -8.41 1.18
C ASP A 16 6.69 -7.26 2.18
N ASP A 17 6.86 -7.57 3.47
CA ASP A 17 6.86 -6.55 4.50
C ASP A 17 7.95 -5.53 4.22
N VAL A 18 7.61 -4.25 4.29
CA VAL A 18 8.58 -3.22 3.97
C VAL A 18 8.17 -1.87 4.56
N ILE A 19 9.18 -1.06 4.87
CA ILE A 19 8.97 0.35 5.14
C ILE A 19 8.96 1.05 3.78
N VAL A 20 7.81 1.58 3.40
CA VAL A 20 7.68 2.30 2.13
C VAL A 20 8.33 3.67 2.24
N HIS A 21 8.11 4.34 3.35
CA HIS A 21 8.66 5.67 3.58
C HIS A 21 8.80 5.93 5.08
N THR A 22 9.91 6.55 5.47
CA THR A 22 10.14 6.99 6.83
C THR A 22 10.00 8.50 6.88
N GLY A 23 9.18 8.98 7.77
CA GLY A 23 8.92 10.41 7.94
C GLY A 23 7.53 10.78 7.42
N ARG A 24 7.19 12.04 7.63
CA ARG A 24 5.87 12.53 7.28
C ARG A 24 5.60 12.48 5.79
N CYS A 25 4.45 12.01 5.43
CA CYS A 25 4.05 11.91 4.03
C CYS A 25 2.53 11.80 3.92
N ILE A 26 2.04 11.69 2.70
CA ILE A 26 0.63 11.48 2.42
C ILE A 26 0.50 10.14 1.73
N LEU A 27 -0.34 9.27 2.27
CA LEU A 27 -0.71 8.02 1.62
C LEU A 27 -1.87 8.33 0.67
N HIS A 28 -1.64 8.18 -0.61
CA HIS A 28 -2.67 8.45 -1.60
C HIS A 28 -3.55 7.23 -1.81
N ASN A 29 -2.98 6.16 -2.32
CA ASN A 29 -3.75 4.94 -2.53
C ASN A 29 -2.87 3.70 -2.50
N VAL A 30 -3.54 2.57 -2.42
CA VAL A 30 -2.92 1.25 -2.50
C VAL A 30 -3.67 0.48 -3.59
N THR A 31 -2.94 -0.04 -4.55
CA THR A 31 -3.51 -0.85 -5.62
C THR A 31 -3.08 -2.30 -5.44
N LEU A 32 -4.05 -3.18 -5.36
CA LEU A 32 -3.80 -4.61 -5.29
C LEU A 32 -3.61 -5.13 -6.71
N ASN A 33 -2.38 -5.51 -7.05
CA ASN A 33 -2.03 -5.89 -8.41
C ASN A 33 -2.24 -7.38 -8.67
N GLY A 34 -1.89 -8.22 -7.73
CA GLY A 34 -2.04 -9.65 -7.90
C GLY A 34 -2.03 -10.37 -6.57
N VAL A 35 -2.74 -11.49 -6.52
CA VAL A 35 -2.83 -12.32 -5.32
C VAL A 35 -2.40 -13.73 -5.70
N THR A 36 -1.30 -14.17 -5.14
CA THR A 36 -0.83 -15.55 -5.31
C THR A 36 -1.38 -16.42 -4.18
N THR A 37 -1.37 -15.91 -2.97
CA THR A 37 -1.92 -16.59 -1.80
C THR A 37 -2.78 -15.60 -1.03
N VAL A 38 -3.98 -16.00 -0.65
CA VAL A 38 -4.89 -15.13 0.12
C VAL A 38 -4.34 -14.84 1.50
N GLY A 39 -4.67 -13.70 2.02
CA GLY A 39 -4.20 -13.26 3.32
C GLY A 39 -4.55 -11.81 3.55
N ASP A 40 -3.85 -11.17 4.46
CA ASP A 40 -4.12 -9.81 4.86
C ASP A 40 -2.94 -8.89 4.60
N ILE A 41 -3.25 -7.67 4.22
CA ILE A 41 -2.27 -6.61 4.02
C ILE A 41 -2.60 -5.51 5.00
N ALA A 42 -1.69 -5.21 5.90
CA ALA A 42 -1.88 -4.16 6.90
C ALA A 42 -1.01 -2.95 6.56
N ILE A 43 -1.58 -1.77 6.66
CA ILE A 43 -0.89 -0.51 6.40
C ILE A 43 -0.85 0.27 7.70
N TYR A 44 0.35 0.63 8.12
CA TYR A 44 0.55 1.34 9.37
C TYR A 44 1.15 2.72 9.13
N ASN A 45 0.70 3.68 9.93
CA ASN A 45 1.40 4.96 10.05
C ASN A 45 2.53 4.74 11.05
N GLY A 46 3.70 4.45 10.54
CA GLY A 46 4.84 4.11 11.36
C GLY A 46 5.94 3.49 10.52
N THR A 47 6.90 2.91 11.20
CA THR A 47 8.02 2.21 10.56
C THR A 47 8.08 0.75 10.95
N ASP A 48 7.08 0.27 11.68
CA ASP A 48 6.92 -1.14 12.02
C ASP A 48 5.46 -1.40 12.42
N ALA A 49 5.17 -2.63 12.79
CA ALA A 49 3.81 -3.05 13.11
C ALA A 49 3.31 -2.53 14.47
N THR A 50 4.11 -1.76 15.18
CA THR A 50 3.65 -1.10 16.40
C THR A 50 3.08 0.29 16.12
N GLY A 51 3.15 0.75 14.89
CA GLY A 51 2.56 2.03 14.50
C GLY A 51 1.05 1.99 14.53
N THR A 52 0.44 3.10 14.14
CA THR A 52 -1.02 3.18 14.10
C THR A 52 -1.54 2.46 12.86
N LEU A 53 -2.40 1.48 13.06
CA LEU A 53 -3.01 0.77 11.93
C LEU A 53 -3.97 1.70 11.20
N ILE A 54 -3.73 1.88 9.90
CA ILE A 54 -4.58 2.70 9.04
C ILE A 54 -5.63 1.85 8.34
N ALA A 55 -5.21 0.70 7.83
CA ALA A 55 -6.12 -0.15 7.05
C ALA A 55 -5.63 -1.58 7.02
N THR A 56 -6.58 -2.49 6.91
CA THR A 56 -6.30 -3.88 6.62
C THR A 56 -7.07 -4.26 5.36
N ILE A 57 -6.35 -4.71 4.35
CA ILE A 57 -6.96 -5.18 3.11
C ILE A 57 -7.01 -6.70 3.19
N ASN A 58 -8.22 -7.24 3.13
CA ASN A 58 -8.39 -8.68 3.21
C ASN A 58 -8.46 -9.25 1.81
N ALA A 59 -7.34 -9.77 1.34
CA ALA A 59 -7.28 -10.41 0.02
C ALA A 59 -7.73 -11.86 0.17
N ARG A 60 -9.00 -12.11 -0.06
CA ARG A 60 -9.62 -13.42 0.20
C ARG A 60 -9.78 -14.31 -1.01
N THR A 61 -9.61 -13.76 -2.19
CA THR A 61 -9.80 -14.54 -3.40
C THR A 61 -8.53 -14.54 -4.20
N ALA A 62 -7.92 -15.70 -4.35
CA ALA A 62 -6.82 -15.86 -5.28
C ALA A 62 -7.44 -16.12 -6.63
N VAL A 63 -7.60 -15.08 -7.42
CA VAL A 63 -8.29 -15.22 -8.68
C VAL A 63 -7.29 -15.44 -9.77
N ALA A 64 -7.36 -16.59 -10.40
CA ALA A 64 -6.44 -16.92 -11.47
C ALA A 64 -6.82 -16.28 -12.78
N VAL A 65 -8.08 -15.93 -12.97
CA VAL A 65 -8.55 -15.42 -14.24
C VAL A 65 -9.20 -14.08 -14.08
N SER A 66 -9.03 -13.24 -15.07
CA SER A 66 -9.70 -11.94 -15.14
C SER A 66 -9.49 -11.06 -13.90
N PHE A 67 -8.41 -11.29 -13.19
CA PHE A 67 -8.16 -10.46 -12.02
C PHE A 67 -7.82 -9.06 -12.49
N GLN A 68 -8.54 -8.12 -11.98
CA GLN A 68 -8.25 -6.73 -12.24
C GLN A 68 -7.80 -6.08 -10.96
N GLY A 69 -6.77 -5.28 -11.03
CA GLY A 69 -6.28 -4.57 -9.88
C GLY A 69 -7.38 -3.74 -9.23
N MET A 70 -7.37 -3.71 -7.92
CA MET A 70 -8.30 -2.91 -7.13
C MET A 70 -7.53 -1.81 -6.45
N THR A 71 -8.03 -0.60 -6.54
CA THR A 71 -7.38 0.56 -5.92
C THR A 71 -8.21 1.04 -4.74
N PHE A 72 -7.53 1.19 -3.60
CA PHE A 72 -8.14 1.67 -2.38
C PHE A 72 -7.60 3.06 -2.10
N ASN A 73 -8.44 4.07 -2.11
CA ASN A 73 -8.01 5.45 -1.91
C ASN A 73 -8.10 5.82 -0.44
N TYR A 74 -7.04 6.35 0.08
CA TYR A 74 -6.97 6.76 1.49
C TYR A 74 -6.80 8.26 1.64
N ASP A 75 -5.90 8.87 0.88
CA ASP A 75 -5.65 10.31 0.88
C ASP A 75 -5.50 10.86 2.30
N CYS A 76 -4.65 10.23 3.09
CA CYS A 76 -4.48 10.60 4.48
C CYS A 76 -3.03 10.90 4.82
N GLU A 77 -2.86 11.75 5.81
CA GLU A 77 -1.54 12.11 6.26
C GLU A 77 -0.97 11.05 7.17
N MET A 78 0.29 10.68 6.91
CA MET A 78 1.03 9.74 7.72
C MET A 78 2.12 10.51 8.44
N SER A 79 1.96 10.69 9.74
CA SER A 79 2.89 11.54 10.51
C SER A 79 4.25 10.90 10.73
N THR A 80 4.35 9.59 10.68
CA THR A 80 5.58 8.87 11.01
C THR A 80 6.16 8.12 9.82
N GLY A 81 5.35 7.65 8.94
CA GLY A 81 5.81 6.90 7.77
C GLY A 81 4.76 5.93 7.28
N ILE A 82 5.16 5.08 6.34
CA ILE A 82 4.28 4.05 5.79
C ILE A 82 5.00 2.71 5.93
N PHE A 83 4.40 1.81 6.70
CA PHE A 83 4.88 0.45 6.83
C PHE A 83 3.81 -0.53 6.36
N VAL A 84 4.20 -1.49 5.55
CA VAL A 84 3.29 -2.51 5.04
C VAL A 84 3.69 -3.86 5.60
N SER A 85 2.72 -4.60 6.10
CA SER A 85 2.93 -5.94 6.62
C SER A 85 1.96 -6.91 5.98
N PHE A 86 2.48 -8.03 5.51
CA PHE A 86 1.68 -9.10 4.92
C PHE A 86 1.52 -10.21 5.95
N THR A 87 0.29 -10.70 6.11
CA THR A 87 0.01 -11.86 6.95
C THR A 87 -0.63 -12.93 6.07
N ASP A 88 0.09 -14.00 5.85
CA ASP A 88 -0.33 -15.11 4.98
C ASP A 88 -0.54 -14.71 3.51
N PHE A 89 -0.48 -13.45 3.20
CA PHE A 89 -0.69 -12.95 1.85
C PHE A 89 0.60 -13.09 1.04
N ALA A 90 0.47 -13.55 -0.18
CA ALA A 90 1.54 -13.47 -1.17
C ALA A 90 0.98 -12.85 -2.44
N GLY A 91 1.73 -11.94 -3.01
CA GLY A 91 1.30 -11.18 -4.18
C GLY A 91 2.03 -9.87 -4.21
N ASN A 92 1.44 -8.88 -4.87
CA ASN A 92 2.07 -7.56 -4.86
C ASN A 92 1.05 -6.46 -4.91
N ILE A 93 1.43 -5.34 -4.33
CA ILE A 93 0.63 -4.13 -4.31
C ILE A 93 1.51 -2.96 -4.76
N THR A 94 0.89 -1.89 -5.16
CA THR A 94 1.57 -0.62 -5.41
C THR A 94 1.05 0.42 -4.43
N VAL A 95 1.95 1.03 -3.69
CA VAL A 95 1.61 2.10 -2.76
C VAL A 95 1.97 3.41 -3.42
N THR A 96 1.00 4.30 -3.55
CA THR A 96 1.21 5.63 -4.11
C THR A 96 1.18 6.66 -2.99
N TRP A 97 2.21 7.47 -2.90
CA TRP A 97 2.38 8.39 -1.79
C TRP A 97 3.17 9.62 -2.21
N ALA A 98 3.19 10.63 -1.38
CA ALA A 98 3.99 11.85 -1.64
C ALA A 98 4.55 12.45 -0.34
#